data_3a2f7dbb13ef273703d00fb786039521
#
_entry.id   3a2f7dbb13ef273703d00fb786039521
#
_cell.length_a   1.000
_cell.length_b   1.000
_cell.length_c   1.000
_cell.angle_alpha   90.00
_cell.angle_beta   90.00
_cell.angle_gamma   90.00
#
_symmetry.space_group_name_H-M   'P 1'
#
loop_
_entity.id
_entity.type
_entity.pdbx_description
1 polymer ?
#
loop_
_entity_poly.entity_id
_entity_poly.type
_entity_poly.pdbx_seq_one_letter_code
_entity_poly.pdbx_strand_id
1 'polypeptide(L)'
;MTNGARQRSSIFTGLLLILLGFLFLLQRFEPHLGIGHLVRRYWPLLLIVWGIAKLIDHFTTSRTGEGRPPILSGPEAALLILIVAVLIGMSFSDWFPNFISTRFHGDSDDDISIFGQRYSESQEISKKAIPAGAHVTIRTGRGNITVHASEGNDLRVAASESASGSTEAAARDRMKDVKVVIDESRGSFEIHPVHQDEADGHVSIDLDVSLPKQSSVSANSERGDISISGMAGAVSAAPGHGDVDIHDVGDVSVQMQKGGVRITDVSGNLKLTGKGDDIDVSDVAGDAAVEGDFFGTIRLRNVTKTTRYISQRSDLTIAKMTGLLELDSGDLRLSDVAGFAKLITHDKDLEIENVAGKLNIEDTHGDIQ
;
A
#
# COMPACT_ATOMS: atom_id res chain seq x y z
N MET A 1 -10.34 -47.56 42.93
CA MET A 1 -9.69 -48.13 41.76
C MET A 1 -9.70 -47.07 40.66
N THR A 2 -8.62 -46.34 40.56
CA THR A 2 -8.47 -45.19 39.64
C THR A 2 -7.89 -45.71 38.32
N ASN A 3 -8.73 -45.76 37.26
CA ASN A 3 -8.28 -46.06 35.93
C ASN A 3 -7.54 -44.85 35.33
N GLY A 4 -6.22 -44.94 35.31
CA GLY A 4 -5.38 -44.00 34.59
C GLY A 4 -5.55 -44.19 33.08
N ALA A 5 -6.28 -43.28 32.45
CA ALA A 5 -6.28 -43.17 30.98
C ALA A 5 -4.87 -42.78 30.50
N ARG A 6 -4.11 -43.75 29.95
CA ARG A 6 -2.84 -43.50 29.27
C ARG A 6 -3.11 -42.61 28.06
N GLN A 7 -2.83 -41.32 28.22
CA GLN A 7 -2.70 -40.40 27.10
C GLN A 7 -1.53 -40.89 26.22
N ARG A 8 -1.83 -41.51 25.09
CA ARG A 8 -0.84 -41.70 24.02
C ARG A 8 -0.61 -40.34 23.41
N SER A 9 0.36 -39.58 23.95
CA SER A 9 0.89 -38.42 23.25
C SER A 9 1.39 -38.89 21.88
N SER A 10 0.88 -38.28 20.81
CA SER A 10 1.25 -38.64 19.45
C SER A 10 2.77 -38.50 19.31
N ILE A 11 3.48 -39.62 19.12
CA ILE A 11 4.92 -39.69 18.82
C ILE A 11 5.25 -38.73 17.66
N PHE A 12 4.28 -38.53 16.75
CA PHE A 12 4.38 -37.64 15.62
C PHE A 12 4.53 -36.18 16.00
N THR A 13 3.82 -35.70 17.06
CA THR A 13 3.94 -34.31 17.52
C THR A 13 5.33 -34.05 18.12
N GLY A 14 5.89 -35.03 18.85
CA GLY A 14 7.25 -34.96 19.37
C GLY A 14 8.30 -34.94 18.24
N LEU A 15 8.12 -35.80 17.24
CA LEU A 15 9.02 -35.86 16.08
C LEU A 15 8.99 -34.56 15.25
N LEU A 16 7.80 -33.97 15.08
CA LEU A 16 7.63 -32.70 14.36
C LEU A 16 8.30 -31.54 15.09
N LEU A 17 8.19 -31.49 16.43
CA LEU A 17 8.88 -30.48 17.26
C LEU A 17 10.40 -30.65 17.20
N ILE A 18 10.91 -31.90 17.21
CA ILE A 18 12.35 -32.18 17.06
C ILE A 18 12.84 -31.74 15.68
N LEU A 19 12.08 -32.05 14.60
CA LEU A 19 12.41 -31.63 13.23
C LEU A 19 12.44 -30.13 13.10
N LEU A 20 11.46 -29.43 13.68
CA LEU A 20 11.39 -27.96 13.68
C LEU A 20 12.57 -27.34 14.45
N GLY A 21 12.90 -27.88 15.62
CA GLY A 21 14.07 -27.48 16.40
C GLY A 21 15.38 -27.71 15.66
N PHE A 22 15.51 -28.85 14.97
CA PHE A 22 16.68 -29.17 14.15
C PHE A 22 16.82 -28.24 12.94
N LEU A 23 15.72 -27.91 12.26
CA LEU A 23 15.69 -26.91 11.18
C LEU A 23 16.14 -25.52 11.66
N PHE A 24 15.68 -25.09 12.84
CA PHE A 24 16.11 -23.84 13.47
C PHE A 24 17.60 -23.85 13.83
N LEU A 25 18.10 -24.98 14.32
CA LEU A 25 19.51 -25.17 14.65
C LEU A 25 20.39 -25.15 13.39
N LEU A 26 19.95 -25.80 12.30
CA LEU A 26 20.63 -25.80 10.99
C LEU A 26 20.73 -24.38 10.42
N GLN A 27 19.67 -23.57 10.54
CA GLN A 27 19.65 -22.17 10.09
C GLN A 27 20.68 -21.31 10.87
N ARG A 28 20.95 -21.68 12.12
CA ARG A 28 21.94 -20.98 12.96
C ARG A 28 23.38 -21.28 12.55
N PHE A 29 23.66 -22.51 12.08
CA PHE A 29 25.02 -22.95 11.73
C PHE A 29 25.39 -22.73 10.26
N GLU A 30 24.41 -22.72 9.35
CA GLU A 30 24.60 -22.54 7.91
C GLU A 30 23.65 -21.45 7.36
N PRO A 31 23.99 -20.16 7.52
CA PRO A 31 23.13 -19.04 7.08
C PRO A 31 22.88 -18.99 5.57
N HIS A 32 23.74 -19.64 4.76
CA HIS A 32 23.66 -19.61 3.30
C HIS A 32 22.60 -20.58 2.71
N LEU A 33 22.02 -21.46 3.51
CA LEU A 33 21.07 -22.48 3.03
C LEU A 33 19.62 -21.94 2.83
N GLY A 34 19.35 -20.68 2.82
CA GLY A 34 18.04 -20.09 2.47
C GLY A 34 16.80 -20.90 2.98
N ILE A 35 16.92 -21.56 4.16
CA ILE A 35 15.91 -22.49 4.70
C ILE A 35 14.56 -21.81 4.85
N GLY A 36 14.53 -20.51 5.15
CA GLY A 36 13.30 -19.71 5.20
C GLY A 36 12.54 -19.69 3.88
N HIS A 37 13.25 -19.67 2.77
CA HIS A 37 12.65 -19.68 1.42
C HIS A 37 12.09 -21.07 1.07
N LEU A 38 12.76 -22.12 1.49
CA LEU A 38 12.29 -23.51 1.33
C LEU A 38 11.03 -23.78 2.17
N VAL A 39 11.02 -23.35 3.43
CA VAL A 39 9.86 -23.46 4.32
C VAL A 39 8.69 -22.66 3.76
N ARG A 40 8.90 -21.42 3.31
CA ARG A 40 7.86 -20.56 2.71
C ARG A 40 7.27 -21.15 1.43
N ARG A 41 8.08 -21.84 0.62
CA ARG A 41 7.64 -22.46 -0.65
C ARG A 41 6.96 -23.81 -0.46
N TYR A 42 7.40 -24.61 0.53
CA TYR A 42 6.98 -26.00 0.69
C TYR A 42 6.13 -26.28 1.93
N TRP A 43 5.74 -25.24 2.71
CA TRP A 43 4.87 -25.41 3.88
C TRP A 43 3.53 -26.11 3.58
N PRO A 44 2.89 -25.96 2.39
CA PRO A 44 1.66 -26.71 2.10
C PRO A 44 1.89 -28.22 2.08
N LEU A 45 3.08 -28.68 1.70
CA LEU A 45 3.43 -30.11 1.72
C LEU A 45 3.46 -30.66 3.15
N LEU A 46 3.89 -29.87 4.14
CA LEU A 46 3.86 -30.29 5.55
C LEU A 46 2.42 -30.51 6.04
N LEU A 47 1.48 -29.68 5.63
CA LEU A 47 0.06 -29.86 5.95
C LEU A 47 -0.52 -31.12 5.26
N ILE A 48 -0.14 -31.37 4.01
CA ILE A 48 -0.58 -32.56 3.27
C ILE A 48 -0.06 -33.83 3.97
N VAL A 49 1.23 -33.89 4.29
CA VAL A 49 1.86 -35.01 5.00
C VAL A 49 1.21 -35.23 6.37
N TRP A 50 0.95 -34.16 7.10
CA TRP A 50 0.26 -34.23 8.38
C TRP A 50 -1.18 -34.73 8.25
N GLY A 51 -1.92 -34.26 7.24
CA GLY A 51 -3.28 -34.73 6.92
C GLY A 51 -3.32 -36.21 6.57
N ILE A 52 -2.38 -36.69 5.74
CA ILE A 52 -2.24 -38.10 5.36
C ILE A 52 -1.91 -38.96 6.59
N ALA A 53 -0.98 -38.54 7.45
CA ALA A 53 -0.64 -39.23 8.68
C ALA A 53 -1.86 -39.40 9.62
N LYS A 54 -2.67 -38.35 9.77
CA LYS A 54 -3.93 -38.39 10.55
C LYS A 54 -4.98 -39.30 9.91
N LEU A 55 -5.05 -39.33 8.60
CA LEU A 55 -5.97 -40.20 7.87
C LEU A 55 -5.60 -41.69 8.07
N ILE A 56 -4.29 -42.00 8.00
CA ILE A 56 -3.77 -43.35 8.28
C ILE A 56 -4.06 -43.78 9.70
N ASP A 57 -3.85 -42.88 10.68
CA ASP A 57 -4.10 -43.15 12.09
C ASP A 57 -5.60 -43.42 12.35
N HIS A 58 -6.48 -42.68 11.67
CA HIS A 58 -7.93 -42.90 11.72
C HIS A 58 -8.37 -44.22 11.16
N PHE A 59 -7.77 -44.65 10.02
CA PHE A 59 -8.10 -45.95 9.39
C PHE A 59 -7.51 -47.14 10.13
N THR A 60 -6.36 -46.99 10.79
CA THR A 60 -5.75 -48.06 11.58
C THR A 60 -6.46 -48.31 12.89
N THR A 61 -6.98 -47.22 13.53
CA THR A 61 -7.70 -47.30 14.81
C THR A 61 -9.13 -47.86 14.63
N SER A 62 -9.72 -47.77 13.45
CA SER A 62 -11.05 -48.35 13.15
C SER A 62 -11.09 -49.88 13.18
N ARG A 63 -9.95 -50.57 13.25
CA ARG A 63 -9.89 -52.07 13.28
C ARG A 63 -9.91 -52.65 14.69
N THR A 64 -9.81 -51.85 15.75
CA THR A 64 -9.69 -52.35 17.14
C THR A 64 -10.90 -52.05 18.02
N GLY A 65 -12.10 -51.78 17.53
CA GLY A 65 -13.38 -51.91 18.24
C GLY A 65 -13.60 -50.99 19.47
N GLU A 66 -12.69 -50.14 19.85
CA GLU A 66 -12.85 -49.14 20.92
C GLU A 66 -13.28 -47.78 20.36
N GLY A 67 -14.22 -47.14 21.08
CA GLY A 67 -14.96 -45.96 20.65
C GLY A 67 -14.14 -44.92 19.90
N ARG A 68 -14.72 -44.36 18.81
CA ARG A 68 -14.09 -43.41 17.89
C ARG A 68 -13.49 -42.20 18.63
N PRO A 69 -12.16 -42.05 18.68
CA PRO A 69 -11.58 -40.82 19.21
C PRO A 69 -11.94 -39.64 18.29
N PRO A 70 -12.11 -38.42 18.82
CA PRO A 70 -12.35 -37.25 18.00
C PRO A 70 -11.15 -37.06 17.04
N ILE A 71 -11.44 -36.68 15.82
CA ILE A 71 -10.44 -36.50 14.71
C ILE A 71 -9.33 -35.53 15.11
N LEU A 72 -9.62 -34.55 15.98
CA LEU A 72 -8.67 -33.63 16.59
C LEU A 72 -8.90 -33.57 18.10
N SER A 73 -7.83 -33.71 18.89
CA SER A 73 -7.90 -33.35 20.32
C SER A 73 -7.89 -31.83 20.49
N GLY A 74 -8.49 -31.32 21.57
CA GLY A 74 -8.55 -29.87 21.82
C GLY A 74 -7.20 -29.13 21.69
N PRO A 75 -6.09 -29.65 22.26
CA PRO A 75 -4.75 -29.06 22.09
C PRO A 75 -4.24 -29.08 20.65
N GLU A 76 -4.53 -30.12 19.88
CA GLU A 76 -4.13 -30.24 18.47
C GLU A 76 -4.91 -29.25 17.58
N ALA A 77 -6.21 -29.04 17.87
CA ALA A 77 -7.02 -28.02 17.17
C ALA A 77 -6.51 -26.61 17.46
N ALA A 78 -6.17 -26.32 18.72
CA ALA A 78 -5.61 -25.03 19.10
C ALA A 78 -4.25 -24.77 18.43
N LEU A 79 -3.39 -25.78 18.36
CA LEU A 79 -2.08 -25.69 17.68
C LEU A 79 -2.23 -25.49 16.17
N LEU A 80 -3.20 -26.17 15.54
CA LEU A 80 -3.50 -26.02 14.12
C LEU A 80 -4.04 -24.63 13.81
N ILE A 81 -4.95 -24.11 14.62
CA ILE A 81 -5.48 -22.73 14.52
C ILE A 81 -4.33 -21.72 14.66
N LEU A 82 -3.43 -21.91 15.62
CA LEU A 82 -2.27 -21.05 15.82
C LEU A 82 -1.33 -21.08 14.59
N ILE A 83 -1.01 -22.28 14.07
CA ILE A 83 -0.17 -22.41 12.88
C ILE A 83 -0.82 -21.76 11.65
N VAL A 84 -2.12 -21.98 11.43
CA VAL A 84 -2.87 -21.38 10.33
C VAL A 84 -2.94 -19.87 10.50
N ALA A 85 -3.16 -19.36 11.71
CA ALA A 85 -3.17 -17.92 11.98
C ALA A 85 -1.80 -17.26 11.73
N VAL A 86 -0.71 -17.93 12.15
CA VAL A 86 0.66 -17.46 11.87
C VAL A 86 0.97 -17.48 10.37
N LEU A 87 0.55 -18.54 9.66
CA LEU A 87 0.79 -18.67 8.22
C LEU A 87 -0.08 -17.72 7.39
N ILE A 88 -1.32 -17.46 7.81
CA ILE A 88 -2.17 -16.42 7.25
C ILE A 88 -1.51 -15.06 7.52
N GLY A 89 -1.07 -14.77 8.73
CA GLY A 89 -0.33 -13.54 9.06
C GLY A 89 0.91 -13.37 8.18
N MET A 90 1.67 -14.43 7.92
CA MET A 90 2.83 -14.42 7.02
C MET A 90 2.47 -14.24 5.53
N SER A 91 1.32 -14.72 5.10
CA SER A 91 0.85 -14.58 3.71
C SER A 91 0.21 -13.23 3.43
N PHE A 92 -0.36 -12.59 4.47
CA PHE A 92 -0.95 -11.25 4.42
C PHE A 92 0.01 -10.15 4.87
N SER A 93 1.28 -10.47 5.21
CA SER A 93 2.28 -9.45 5.58
C SER A 93 2.58 -8.45 4.46
N ASP A 94 2.30 -8.80 3.21
CA ASP A 94 2.35 -7.87 2.08
C ASP A 94 1.10 -6.94 2.00
N TRP A 95 0.06 -7.21 2.82
CA TRP A 95 -1.19 -6.45 2.83
C TRP A 95 -1.43 -5.65 4.12
N PHE A 96 -0.59 -5.83 5.18
CA PHE A 96 -0.73 -5.15 6.46
C PHE A 96 0.52 -4.39 6.93
N PRO A 97 1.13 -3.48 6.12
CA PRO A 97 2.23 -2.65 6.64
C PRO A 97 1.77 -1.60 7.65
N ASN A 98 0.53 -1.10 7.56
CA ASN A 98 0.10 0.09 8.30
C ASN A 98 -0.67 -0.16 9.60
N PHE A 99 -1.08 -1.39 9.91
CA PHE A 99 -1.88 -1.63 11.14
C PHE A 99 -1.02 -1.82 12.40
N ILE A 100 0.24 -2.22 12.26
CA ILE A 100 1.15 -2.47 13.39
C ILE A 100 2.07 -1.28 13.69
N SER A 101 2.39 -0.44 12.70
CA SER A 101 3.31 0.70 12.88
C SER A 101 2.75 1.84 13.72
N THR A 102 1.43 1.97 13.86
CA THR A 102 0.80 3.07 14.63
C THR A 102 0.68 2.79 16.13
N ARG A 103 1.00 1.61 16.64
CA ARG A 103 0.85 1.28 18.07
C ARG A 103 2.13 0.94 18.84
N PHE A 104 3.27 0.85 18.18
CA PHE A 104 4.54 0.56 18.83
C PHE A 104 5.64 1.55 18.40
N HIS A 105 5.43 2.84 18.64
CA HIS A 105 6.51 3.80 18.76
C HIS A 105 6.95 3.79 20.23
N GLY A 106 7.72 2.80 20.60
CA GLY A 106 8.52 2.76 21.80
C GLY A 106 9.97 2.79 21.35
N ASP A 107 10.63 3.87 21.70
CA ASP A 107 12.05 4.13 21.56
C ASP A 107 12.85 2.97 22.18
N SER A 108 13.31 2.04 21.37
CA SER A 108 14.32 1.04 21.77
C SER A 108 14.98 0.45 20.54
N ASP A 109 16.28 0.72 20.44
CA ASP A 109 17.25 0.33 19.39
C ASP A 109 17.52 -1.19 19.26
N ASP A 110 16.61 -2.06 19.63
CA ASP A 110 16.74 -3.52 19.50
C ASP A 110 15.54 -4.12 18.72
N ASP A 111 15.47 -3.82 17.42
CA ASP A 111 14.58 -4.52 16.50
C ASP A 111 15.11 -5.94 16.23
N ILE A 112 14.63 -6.91 17.00
CA ILE A 112 14.72 -8.34 16.66
C ILE A 112 13.81 -8.59 15.46
N SER A 113 14.29 -8.31 14.27
CA SER A 113 13.61 -8.59 13.02
C SER A 113 13.58 -10.11 12.79
N ILE A 114 12.41 -10.72 12.94
CA ILE A 114 12.16 -12.13 12.63
C ILE A 114 12.40 -12.43 11.12
N PHE A 115 12.54 -11.40 10.28
CA PHE A 115 12.62 -11.51 8.82
C PHE A 115 13.95 -11.08 8.18
N GLY A 116 15.04 -11.02 8.94
CA GLY A 116 16.36 -10.64 8.46
C GLY A 116 16.80 -9.26 8.97
N GLN A 117 18.08 -8.98 8.84
CA GLN A 117 18.64 -7.70 9.25
C GLN A 117 18.42 -6.65 8.15
N ARG A 118 17.97 -5.46 8.55
CA ARG A 118 17.85 -4.30 7.67
C ARG A 118 19.10 -3.44 7.83
N TYR A 119 19.66 -3.03 6.72
CA TYR A 119 20.70 -2.03 6.66
C TYR A 119 20.16 -0.79 5.95
N SER A 120 20.44 0.39 6.47
CA SER A 120 20.03 1.66 5.86
C SER A 120 21.23 2.61 5.78
N GLU A 121 21.29 3.35 4.68
CA GLU A 121 22.27 4.39 4.43
C GLU A 121 21.55 5.60 3.83
N SER A 122 22.02 6.82 4.17
CA SER A 122 21.45 8.04 3.63
C SER A 122 22.50 8.77 2.79
N GLN A 123 22.09 9.20 1.61
CA GLN A 123 22.91 9.98 0.71
C GLN A 123 22.24 11.35 0.47
N GLU A 124 22.97 12.42 0.59
CA GLU A 124 22.51 13.76 0.22
C GLU A 124 23.20 14.18 -1.09
N ILE A 125 22.37 14.54 -2.07
CA ILE A 125 22.81 15.05 -3.37
C ILE A 125 22.23 16.44 -3.52
N SER A 126 23.04 17.46 -3.65
CA SER A 126 22.54 18.81 -3.91
C SER A 126 23.04 19.34 -5.25
N LYS A 127 22.14 19.90 -6.02
CA LYS A 127 22.43 20.64 -7.25
C LYS A 127 22.03 22.09 -7.05
N LYS A 128 22.98 23.00 -7.16
CA LYS A 128 22.69 24.42 -7.04
C LYS A 128 22.08 24.95 -8.33
N ALA A 129 21.09 25.86 -8.15
CA ALA A 129 20.49 26.67 -9.19
C ALA A 129 19.91 25.91 -10.38
N ILE A 130 18.68 25.44 -10.23
CA ILE A 130 17.88 25.01 -11.39
C ILE A 130 17.06 26.20 -11.93
N PRO A 131 16.74 26.23 -13.23
CA PRO A 131 15.91 27.29 -13.81
C PRO A 131 14.54 27.38 -13.13
N ALA A 132 14.01 28.57 -12.98
CA ALA A 132 12.63 28.76 -12.54
C ALA A 132 11.69 28.10 -13.56
N GLY A 133 10.74 27.28 -13.06
CA GLY A 133 9.84 26.51 -13.93
C GLY A 133 10.47 25.26 -14.56
N ALA A 134 11.62 24.79 -14.06
CA ALA A 134 12.21 23.53 -14.51
C ALA A 134 11.24 22.36 -14.35
N HIS A 135 11.32 21.40 -15.27
CA HIS A 135 10.58 20.16 -15.14
C HIS A 135 11.46 19.09 -14.47
N VAL A 136 10.95 18.53 -13.38
CA VAL A 136 11.67 17.51 -12.60
C VAL A 136 10.87 16.21 -12.60
N THR A 137 11.48 15.15 -13.11
CA THR A 137 10.94 13.81 -13.10
C THR A 137 11.64 13.00 -12.01
N ILE A 138 10.87 12.36 -11.13
CA ILE A 138 11.38 11.54 -10.02
C ILE A 138 10.84 10.14 -10.20
N ARG A 139 11.72 9.14 -10.19
CA ARG A 139 11.34 7.74 -10.37
C ARG A 139 11.98 6.86 -9.31
N THR A 140 11.23 5.90 -8.80
CA THR A 140 11.76 4.80 -7.99
C THR A 140 10.99 3.52 -8.27
N GLY A 141 11.64 2.39 -8.25
CA GLY A 141 10.98 1.08 -8.34
C GLY A 141 10.32 0.70 -7.01
N ARG A 142 11.00 0.99 -5.88
CA ARG A 142 10.47 0.75 -4.54
C ARG A 142 10.97 1.81 -3.59
N GLY A 143 10.06 2.40 -2.84
CA GLY A 143 10.31 3.46 -1.86
C GLY A 143 9.36 4.64 -2.06
N ASN A 144 9.29 5.47 -1.06
CA ASN A 144 8.43 6.63 -1.02
C ASN A 144 9.08 7.83 -1.71
N ILE A 145 8.27 8.68 -2.30
CA ILE A 145 8.71 9.95 -2.89
C ILE A 145 8.04 11.08 -2.12
N THR A 146 8.85 11.91 -1.48
CA THR A 146 8.38 13.14 -0.83
C THR A 146 8.94 14.33 -1.58
N VAL A 147 8.07 15.26 -2.00
CA VAL A 147 8.47 16.49 -2.69
C VAL A 147 7.90 17.68 -1.95
N HIS A 148 8.74 18.65 -1.67
CA HIS A 148 8.30 19.89 -1.03
C HIS A 148 8.94 21.13 -1.69
N ALA A 149 8.21 22.21 -1.68
CA ALA A 149 8.72 23.46 -2.19
C ALA A 149 9.81 24.04 -1.29
N SER A 150 10.85 24.59 -1.89
CA SER A 150 11.85 25.42 -1.24
C SER A 150 11.73 26.88 -1.63
N GLU A 151 12.15 27.77 -0.75
CA GLU A 151 12.18 29.22 -1.03
C GLU A 151 13.34 29.61 -1.96
N GLY A 152 14.31 28.73 -2.17
CA GLY A 152 15.48 28.94 -3.00
C GLY A 152 15.31 28.43 -4.44
N ASN A 153 16.35 28.61 -5.24
CA ASN A 153 16.42 28.06 -6.60
C ASN A 153 17.24 26.75 -6.66
N ASP A 154 17.46 26.12 -5.54
CA ASP A 154 18.30 24.92 -5.45
C ASP A 154 17.43 23.65 -5.48
N LEU A 155 17.88 22.68 -6.22
CA LEU A 155 17.41 21.30 -6.16
C LEU A 155 18.23 20.56 -5.08
N ARG A 156 17.54 19.97 -4.10
CA ARG A 156 18.14 19.09 -3.09
C ARG A 156 17.43 17.75 -3.09
N VAL A 157 18.22 16.70 -3.03
CA VAL A 157 17.72 15.32 -2.95
C VAL A 157 18.40 14.64 -1.79
N ALA A 158 17.61 14.16 -0.83
CA ALA A 158 18.06 13.24 0.19
C ALA A 158 17.50 11.86 -0.15
N ALA A 159 18.35 10.88 -0.30
CA ALA A 159 17.97 9.49 -0.54
C ALA A 159 18.24 8.67 0.71
N SER A 160 17.24 7.94 1.18
CA SER A 160 17.38 6.97 2.26
C SER A 160 17.24 5.57 1.66
N GLU A 161 18.36 4.90 1.54
CA GLU A 161 18.44 3.57 0.95
C GLU A 161 18.32 2.52 2.05
N SER A 162 17.52 1.50 1.87
CA SER A 162 17.39 0.39 2.81
C SER A 162 17.33 -0.94 2.09
N ALA A 163 18.06 -1.92 2.60
CA ALA A 163 18.06 -3.28 2.08
C ALA A 163 17.82 -4.30 3.19
N SER A 164 17.15 -5.39 2.86
CA SER A 164 16.99 -6.55 3.74
C SER A 164 17.86 -7.71 3.28
N GLY A 165 18.48 -8.41 4.23
CA GLY A 165 19.33 -9.57 3.95
C GLY A 165 19.31 -10.57 5.11
N SER A 166 19.81 -11.79 4.86
CA SER A 166 19.99 -12.79 5.91
C SER A 166 21.01 -12.36 6.97
N THR A 167 21.92 -11.45 6.62
CA THR A 167 22.89 -10.79 7.48
C THR A 167 23.01 -9.33 7.05
N GLU A 168 23.50 -8.45 7.95
CA GLU A 168 23.80 -7.07 7.61
C GLU A 168 24.81 -6.96 6.44
N ALA A 169 25.79 -7.83 6.41
CA ALA A 169 26.78 -7.87 5.33
C ALA A 169 26.12 -8.17 3.96
N ALA A 170 25.15 -9.09 3.92
CA ALA A 170 24.40 -9.41 2.71
C ALA A 170 23.46 -8.27 2.28
N ALA A 171 22.88 -7.55 3.24
CA ALA A 171 22.05 -6.38 2.96
C ALA A 171 22.91 -5.24 2.38
N ARG A 172 24.05 -4.96 3.01
CA ARG A 172 25.02 -3.95 2.54
C ARG A 172 25.58 -4.29 1.15
N ASP A 173 25.83 -5.56 0.86
CA ASP A 173 26.34 -5.99 -0.45
C ASP A 173 25.35 -5.70 -1.59
N ARG A 174 24.05 -5.82 -1.32
CA ARG A 174 22.98 -5.49 -2.28
C ARG A 174 22.87 -3.99 -2.58
N MET A 175 23.28 -3.13 -1.65
CA MET A 175 23.22 -1.67 -1.81
C MET A 175 24.45 -1.09 -2.50
N LYS A 176 25.56 -1.82 -2.59
CA LYS A 176 26.86 -1.28 -3.06
C LYS A 176 26.81 -0.63 -4.43
N ASP A 177 26.02 -1.20 -5.33
CA ASP A 177 25.94 -0.75 -6.72
C ASP A 177 24.73 0.15 -6.99
N VAL A 178 23.82 0.27 -6.01
CA VAL A 178 22.64 1.13 -6.11
C VAL A 178 23.02 2.56 -5.77
N LYS A 179 22.71 3.50 -6.66
CA LYS A 179 22.99 4.93 -6.47
C LYS A 179 21.88 5.76 -7.05
N VAL A 180 21.51 6.85 -6.36
CA VAL A 180 20.60 7.84 -6.93
C VAL A 180 21.41 8.83 -7.76
N VAL A 181 20.97 9.05 -8.99
CA VAL A 181 21.59 9.99 -9.93
C VAL A 181 20.59 11.08 -10.35
N ILE A 182 21.14 12.23 -10.73
CA ILE A 182 20.38 13.34 -11.29
C ILE A 182 20.90 13.57 -12.70
N ASP A 183 20.10 13.22 -13.69
CA ASP A 183 20.40 13.47 -15.09
C ASP A 183 19.79 14.81 -15.54
N GLU A 184 20.58 15.59 -16.25
CA GLU A 184 20.13 16.87 -16.80
C GLU A 184 20.10 16.80 -18.33
N SER A 185 18.93 17.12 -18.89
CA SER A 185 18.75 17.19 -20.33
C SER A 185 17.87 18.39 -20.71
N ARG A 186 18.43 19.34 -21.43
CA ARG A 186 17.69 20.51 -21.98
C ARG A 186 16.86 21.30 -20.96
N GLY A 187 17.34 21.40 -19.72
CA GLY A 187 16.65 22.10 -18.63
C GLY A 187 15.58 21.29 -17.89
N SER A 188 15.45 20.01 -18.21
CA SER A 188 14.71 19.03 -17.43
C SER A 188 15.68 18.19 -16.59
N PHE A 189 15.24 17.79 -15.42
CA PHE A 189 16.02 16.99 -14.47
C PHE A 189 15.29 15.66 -14.23
N GLU A 190 16.03 14.56 -14.29
CA GLU A 190 15.52 13.24 -13.96
C GLU A 190 16.28 12.69 -12.77
N ILE A 191 15.57 12.36 -11.70
CA ILE A 191 16.09 11.80 -10.45
C ILE A 191 15.64 10.33 -10.42
N HIS A 192 16.58 9.42 -10.46
CA HIS A 192 16.25 8.00 -10.42
C HIS A 192 17.40 7.17 -9.82
N PRO A 193 17.09 6.03 -9.17
CA PRO A 193 18.11 5.08 -8.77
C PRO A 193 18.62 4.29 -9.99
N VAL A 194 19.91 4.00 -9.98
CA VAL A 194 20.57 3.10 -10.94
C VAL A 194 20.77 1.74 -10.27
N HIS A 195 20.54 0.65 -11.01
CA HIS A 195 20.69 -0.74 -10.54
C HIS A 195 19.71 -1.18 -9.43
N GLN A 196 18.67 -0.42 -9.11
CA GLN A 196 17.67 -0.84 -8.12
C GLN A 196 16.91 -2.11 -8.56
N ASP A 197 16.60 -2.24 -9.85
CA ASP A 197 15.86 -3.38 -10.39
C ASP A 197 16.67 -4.67 -10.33
N GLU A 198 18.01 -4.58 -10.43
CA GLU A 198 18.93 -5.72 -10.32
C GLU A 198 19.02 -6.28 -8.88
N ALA A 199 18.59 -5.50 -7.90
CA ALA A 199 18.58 -5.89 -6.48
C ALA A 199 17.36 -6.77 -6.08
N ASP A 200 16.67 -7.38 -7.05
CA ASP A 200 15.56 -8.34 -6.87
C ASP A 200 14.43 -7.84 -5.95
N GLY A 201 14.19 -6.52 -5.91
CA GLY A 201 13.16 -5.91 -5.06
C GLY A 201 13.46 -5.97 -3.55
N HIS A 202 14.68 -6.26 -3.17
CA HIS A 202 15.14 -6.24 -1.77
C HIS A 202 15.67 -4.89 -1.29
N VAL A 203 15.82 -3.94 -2.21
CA VAL A 203 16.27 -2.57 -1.92
C VAL A 203 15.09 -1.62 -2.08
N SER A 204 14.87 -0.79 -1.06
CA SER A 204 13.93 0.33 -1.07
C SER A 204 14.69 1.65 -0.98
N ILE A 205 14.28 2.63 -1.77
CA ILE A 205 14.91 3.94 -1.82
C ILE A 205 13.84 5.00 -1.64
N ASP A 206 13.82 5.60 -0.47
CA ASP A 206 12.96 6.74 -0.18
C ASP A 206 13.67 8.02 -0.62
N LEU A 207 12.97 8.84 -1.40
CA LEU A 207 13.48 10.08 -1.97
C LEU A 207 12.77 11.28 -1.34
N ASP A 208 13.53 12.16 -0.72
CA ASP A 208 13.06 13.45 -0.23
C ASP A 208 13.68 14.56 -1.10
N VAL A 209 12.82 15.29 -1.83
CA VAL A 209 13.24 16.22 -2.87
C VAL A 209 12.68 17.62 -2.59
N SER A 210 13.59 18.57 -2.42
CA SER A 210 13.24 19.99 -2.29
C SER A 210 13.46 20.71 -3.62
N LEU A 211 12.44 21.42 -4.09
CA LEU A 211 12.44 22.10 -5.39
C LEU A 211 11.97 23.56 -5.27
N PRO A 212 12.41 24.43 -6.18
CA PRO A 212 11.81 25.76 -6.30
C PRO A 212 10.29 25.67 -6.54
N LYS A 213 9.51 26.46 -5.82
CA LYS A 213 8.03 26.45 -5.85
C LYS A 213 7.41 26.47 -7.26
N GLN A 214 8.07 27.11 -8.22
CA GLN A 214 7.60 27.29 -9.59
C GLN A 214 7.87 26.07 -10.50
N SER A 215 8.63 25.08 -10.02
CA SER A 215 8.97 23.89 -10.81
C SER A 215 7.75 23.02 -11.06
N SER A 216 7.71 22.33 -12.21
CA SER A 216 6.74 21.25 -12.43
C SER A 216 7.36 19.91 -12.08
N VAL A 217 6.55 19.03 -11.48
CA VAL A 217 7.00 17.74 -10.92
C VAL A 217 6.24 16.58 -11.55
N SER A 218 6.98 15.51 -11.89
CA SER A 218 6.41 14.22 -12.25
C SER A 218 7.02 13.14 -11.37
N ALA A 219 6.25 12.60 -10.41
CA ALA A 219 6.68 11.57 -9.48
C ALA A 219 6.07 10.21 -9.83
N ASN A 220 6.93 9.20 -9.98
CA ASN A 220 6.54 7.83 -10.32
C ASN A 220 7.18 6.84 -9.33
N SER A 221 6.39 6.04 -8.62
CA SER A 221 6.85 4.95 -7.79
C SER A 221 6.11 3.67 -8.18
N GLU A 222 6.81 2.57 -8.43
CA GLU A 222 6.11 1.30 -8.66
C GLU A 222 5.51 0.74 -7.37
N ARG A 223 6.20 0.94 -6.23
CA ARG A 223 5.76 0.54 -4.89
C ARG A 223 6.25 1.52 -3.85
N GLY A 224 5.35 2.30 -3.32
CA GLY A 224 5.60 3.32 -2.30
C GLY A 224 4.69 4.51 -2.48
N ASP A 225 4.57 5.28 -1.44
CA ASP A 225 3.68 6.43 -1.35
C ASP A 225 4.31 7.65 -2.00
N ILE A 226 3.47 8.53 -2.52
CA ILE A 226 3.90 9.81 -3.11
C ILE A 226 3.26 10.95 -2.33
N SER A 227 4.10 11.80 -1.75
CA SER A 227 3.68 13.01 -1.04
C SER A 227 4.25 14.25 -1.73
N ILE A 228 3.42 15.22 -2.10
CA ILE A 228 3.85 16.45 -2.80
C ILE A 228 3.18 17.67 -2.18
N SER A 229 3.98 18.67 -1.85
CA SER A 229 3.46 19.87 -1.17
C SER A 229 4.10 21.18 -1.61
N GLY A 230 3.31 22.26 -1.58
CA GLY A 230 3.75 23.65 -1.77
C GLY A 230 4.13 24.01 -3.20
N MET A 231 3.83 23.22 -4.21
CA MET A 231 4.25 23.42 -5.60
C MET A 231 3.26 24.28 -6.38
N ALA A 232 3.69 25.46 -6.84
CA ALA A 232 2.86 26.31 -7.70
C ALA A 232 2.83 25.87 -9.17
N GLY A 233 3.82 25.07 -9.62
CA GLY A 233 3.85 24.47 -10.96
C GLY A 233 2.92 23.26 -11.05
N ALA A 234 2.86 22.67 -12.26
CA ALA A 234 2.05 21.48 -12.49
C ALA A 234 2.64 20.25 -11.79
N VAL A 235 1.78 19.46 -11.14
CA VAL A 235 2.14 18.24 -10.41
C VAL A 235 1.53 17.02 -11.10
N SER A 236 2.35 16.01 -11.34
CA SER A 236 1.91 14.69 -11.83
C SER A 236 2.39 13.61 -10.89
N ALA A 237 1.50 12.71 -10.45
CA ALA A 237 1.83 11.57 -9.61
C ALA A 237 1.30 10.28 -10.23
N ALA A 238 2.14 9.23 -10.28
CA ALA A 238 1.75 7.93 -10.81
C ALA A 238 2.32 6.81 -9.94
N PRO A 239 1.68 6.49 -8.79
CA PRO A 239 2.03 5.31 -8.02
C PRO A 239 1.47 4.06 -8.69
N GLY A 240 2.26 2.99 -8.72
CA GLY A 240 1.76 1.65 -9.08
C GLY A 240 0.99 1.04 -7.89
N HIS A 241 1.63 0.99 -6.72
CA HIS A 241 1.06 0.52 -5.46
C HIS A 241 1.51 1.45 -4.34
N GLY A 242 0.61 2.22 -3.78
CA GLY A 242 0.87 3.18 -2.71
C GLY A 242 -0.17 4.29 -2.69
N ASP A 243 -0.18 5.06 -1.63
CA ASP A 243 -1.08 6.17 -1.43
C ASP A 243 -0.51 7.47 -1.99
N VAL A 244 -1.38 8.40 -2.36
CA VAL A 244 -1.01 9.74 -2.81
C VAL A 244 -1.54 10.79 -1.84
N ASP A 245 -0.66 11.67 -1.37
CA ASP A 245 -0.99 12.83 -0.55
C ASP A 245 -0.45 14.11 -1.20
N ILE A 246 -1.32 14.97 -1.69
CA ILE A 246 -0.94 16.20 -2.39
C ILE A 246 -1.66 17.39 -1.76
N HIS A 247 -0.89 18.43 -1.39
CA HIS A 247 -1.49 19.62 -0.81
C HIS A 247 -0.75 20.93 -1.19
N ASP A 248 -1.49 22.03 -1.22
CA ASP A 248 -1.01 23.38 -1.59
C ASP A 248 -0.28 23.39 -2.94
N VAL A 249 -1.00 23.08 -4.02
CA VAL A 249 -0.42 22.88 -5.34
C VAL A 249 -1.17 23.63 -6.46
N GLY A 250 -0.54 23.72 -7.64
CA GLY A 250 -1.13 24.24 -8.87
C GLY A 250 -2.08 23.24 -9.54
N ASP A 251 -1.87 22.97 -10.83
CA ASP A 251 -2.60 21.93 -11.54
C ASP A 251 -2.11 20.53 -11.12
N VAL A 252 -3.05 19.60 -10.94
CA VAL A 252 -2.76 18.24 -10.49
C VAL A 252 -3.25 17.19 -11.49
N SER A 253 -2.39 16.22 -11.80
CA SER A 253 -2.74 15.04 -12.57
C SER A 253 -2.26 13.77 -11.83
N VAL A 254 -3.18 12.89 -11.45
CA VAL A 254 -2.85 11.64 -10.76
C VAL A 254 -3.33 10.44 -11.59
N GLN A 255 -2.45 9.45 -11.75
CA GLN A 255 -2.78 8.18 -12.39
C GLN A 255 -2.56 7.04 -11.41
N MET A 256 -3.66 6.49 -10.87
CA MET A 256 -3.65 5.43 -9.87
C MET A 256 -3.74 4.03 -10.49
N GLN A 257 -3.07 3.06 -9.86
CA GLN A 257 -3.30 1.64 -10.12
C GLN A 257 -3.86 0.94 -8.87
N LYS A 258 -3.41 1.35 -7.68
CA LYS A 258 -3.88 0.83 -6.40
C LYS A 258 -3.48 1.76 -5.24
N GLY A 259 -4.33 1.89 -4.24
CA GLY A 259 -4.13 2.72 -3.04
C GLY A 259 -5.16 3.83 -2.95
N GLY A 260 -5.06 4.64 -1.91
CA GLY A 260 -5.92 5.79 -1.63
C GLY A 260 -5.33 7.11 -2.13
N VAL A 261 -6.18 8.12 -2.26
CA VAL A 261 -5.79 9.46 -2.70
C VAL A 261 -6.34 10.51 -1.75
N ARG A 262 -5.47 11.38 -1.26
CA ARG A 262 -5.84 12.62 -0.57
C ARG A 262 -5.25 13.80 -1.29
N ILE A 263 -6.10 14.75 -1.69
CA ILE A 263 -5.67 15.98 -2.39
C ILE A 263 -6.41 17.15 -1.79
N THR A 264 -5.66 18.16 -1.35
CA THR A 264 -6.23 19.37 -0.73
C THR A 264 -5.57 20.63 -1.25
N ASP A 265 -6.30 21.75 -1.23
CA ASP A 265 -5.77 23.08 -1.56
C ASP A 265 -5.16 23.14 -2.99
N VAL A 266 -5.95 22.79 -3.99
CA VAL A 266 -5.55 22.86 -5.41
C VAL A 266 -5.96 24.20 -6.00
N SER A 267 -4.99 25.05 -6.33
CA SER A 267 -5.24 26.37 -6.93
C SER A 267 -5.60 26.32 -8.42
N GLY A 268 -5.32 25.21 -9.09
CA GLY A 268 -5.61 24.92 -10.48
C GLY A 268 -6.70 23.87 -10.68
N ASN A 269 -6.55 23.02 -11.70
CA ASN A 269 -7.44 21.93 -12.03
C ASN A 269 -6.90 20.61 -11.48
N LEU A 270 -7.83 19.69 -11.19
CA LEU A 270 -7.52 18.33 -10.77
C LEU A 270 -7.99 17.34 -11.83
N LYS A 271 -7.10 16.42 -12.21
CA LYS A 271 -7.42 15.23 -12.98
C LYS A 271 -6.91 13.99 -12.26
N LEU A 272 -7.81 13.09 -11.90
CA LEU A 272 -7.51 11.79 -11.29
C LEU A 272 -8.05 10.68 -12.18
N THR A 273 -7.20 9.73 -12.55
CA THR A 273 -7.57 8.62 -13.43
C THR A 273 -7.07 7.30 -12.88
N GLY A 274 -7.80 6.20 -13.19
CA GLY A 274 -7.33 4.84 -12.92
C GLY A 274 -8.19 4.03 -11.97
N LYS A 275 -7.54 3.32 -11.03
CA LYS A 275 -8.20 2.45 -10.06
C LYS A 275 -7.56 2.61 -8.70
N GLY A 276 -8.36 2.45 -7.65
CA GLY A 276 -7.85 2.59 -6.28
C GLY A 276 -8.91 2.30 -5.24
N ASP A 277 -8.61 2.72 -4.03
CA ASP A 277 -9.45 2.54 -2.86
C ASP A 277 -10.24 3.83 -2.56
N ASP A 278 -9.90 4.56 -1.51
CA ASP A 278 -10.58 5.77 -1.10
C ASP A 278 -10.05 7.01 -1.84
N ILE A 279 -10.95 7.98 -2.10
CA ILE A 279 -10.61 9.30 -2.61
C ILE A 279 -11.13 10.36 -1.63
N ASP A 280 -10.25 11.25 -1.19
CA ASP A 280 -10.60 12.44 -0.41
C ASP A 280 -9.99 13.69 -1.07
N VAL A 281 -10.82 14.48 -1.73
CA VAL A 281 -10.42 15.70 -2.43
C VAL A 281 -11.16 16.89 -1.83
N SER A 282 -10.44 17.95 -1.50
CA SER A 282 -11.06 19.19 -1.01
C SER A 282 -10.37 20.45 -1.54
N ASP A 283 -11.13 21.51 -1.59
CA ASP A 283 -10.64 22.87 -1.85
C ASP A 283 -9.96 23.00 -3.22
N VAL A 284 -10.71 22.70 -4.28
CA VAL A 284 -10.25 22.84 -5.67
C VAL A 284 -10.80 24.12 -6.30
N ALA A 285 -9.92 25.06 -6.64
CA ALA A 285 -10.31 26.33 -7.27
C ALA A 285 -10.71 26.17 -8.74
N GLY A 286 -10.24 25.15 -9.41
CA GLY A 286 -10.53 24.82 -10.81
C GLY A 286 -11.62 23.78 -10.98
N ASP A 287 -11.49 23.01 -12.07
CA ASP A 287 -12.31 21.84 -12.35
C ASP A 287 -11.68 20.60 -11.70
N ALA A 288 -12.54 19.70 -11.18
CA ALA A 288 -12.13 18.41 -10.64
C ALA A 288 -12.70 17.28 -11.52
N ALA A 289 -11.86 16.54 -12.20
CA ALA A 289 -12.23 15.40 -13.04
C ALA A 289 -11.65 14.11 -12.45
N VAL A 290 -12.54 13.20 -12.07
CA VAL A 290 -12.19 11.86 -11.56
C VAL A 290 -12.77 10.82 -12.53
N GLU A 291 -11.95 9.96 -13.07
CA GLU A 291 -12.34 8.95 -14.05
C GLU A 291 -11.71 7.59 -13.71
N GLY A 292 -12.53 6.61 -13.42
CA GLY A 292 -12.05 5.25 -13.14
C GLY A 292 -12.89 4.50 -12.13
N ASP A 293 -12.37 3.35 -11.69
CA ASP A 293 -13.03 2.45 -10.77
C ASP A 293 -12.35 2.49 -9.40
N PHE A 294 -12.99 3.15 -8.45
CA PHE A 294 -12.54 3.24 -7.06
C PHE A 294 -13.52 2.47 -6.18
N PHE A 295 -12.99 1.64 -5.28
CA PHE A 295 -13.78 0.67 -4.52
C PHE A 295 -14.15 1.15 -3.12
N GLY A 296 -13.45 2.17 -2.62
CA GLY A 296 -13.70 2.79 -1.32
C GLY A 296 -14.70 3.94 -1.39
N THR A 297 -14.63 4.81 -0.39
CA THR A 297 -15.45 6.02 -0.33
C THR A 297 -14.81 7.14 -1.13
N ILE A 298 -15.60 7.79 -1.98
CA ILE A 298 -15.18 8.93 -2.79
C ILE A 298 -15.79 10.18 -2.17
N ARG A 299 -14.95 11.07 -1.66
CA ARG A 299 -15.34 12.37 -1.11
C ARG A 299 -14.72 13.49 -1.91
N LEU A 300 -15.59 14.35 -2.43
CA LEU A 300 -15.18 15.59 -3.11
C LEU A 300 -15.87 16.77 -2.40
N ARG A 301 -15.10 17.73 -1.95
CA ARG A 301 -15.61 18.89 -1.19
C ARG A 301 -15.10 20.20 -1.79
N ASN A 302 -15.94 21.23 -1.77
CA ASN A 302 -15.57 22.59 -2.12
C ASN A 302 -14.82 22.68 -3.46
N VAL A 303 -15.50 22.32 -4.56
CA VAL A 303 -15.00 22.49 -5.93
C VAL A 303 -15.64 23.71 -6.57
N THR A 304 -14.84 24.72 -6.86
CA THR A 304 -15.35 26.04 -7.28
C THR A 304 -15.98 26.02 -8.68
N LYS A 305 -15.46 25.22 -9.61
CA LYS A 305 -15.98 25.13 -10.97
C LYS A 305 -16.81 23.88 -11.18
N THR A 306 -16.33 22.93 -11.96
CA THR A 306 -17.08 21.72 -12.31
C THR A 306 -16.44 20.51 -11.68
N THR A 307 -17.25 19.70 -11.03
CA THR A 307 -16.89 18.33 -10.59
C THR A 307 -17.44 17.36 -11.61
N ARG A 308 -16.60 16.50 -12.14
CA ARG A 308 -16.97 15.39 -13.00
C ARG A 308 -16.43 14.10 -12.43
N TYR A 309 -17.32 13.14 -12.19
CA TYR A 309 -16.97 11.79 -11.77
C TYR A 309 -17.53 10.79 -12.76
N ILE A 310 -16.68 9.93 -13.30
CA ILE A 310 -17.05 8.90 -14.27
C ILE A 310 -16.50 7.56 -13.82
N SER A 311 -17.37 6.59 -13.67
CA SER A 311 -17.03 5.18 -13.44
C SER A 311 -17.93 4.29 -14.31
N GLN A 312 -17.79 2.97 -14.18
CA GLN A 312 -18.69 2.03 -14.87
C GLN A 312 -20.15 2.15 -14.44
N ARG A 313 -20.42 2.66 -13.24
CA ARG A 313 -21.77 2.74 -12.64
C ARG A 313 -22.31 4.14 -12.44
N SER A 314 -21.50 5.16 -12.67
CA SER A 314 -21.89 6.54 -12.38
C SER A 314 -21.27 7.52 -13.38
N ASP A 315 -22.06 8.48 -13.87
CA ASP A 315 -21.62 9.65 -14.62
C ASP A 315 -22.23 10.91 -13.97
N LEU A 316 -21.41 11.58 -13.18
CA LEU A 316 -21.83 12.74 -12.40
C LEU A 316 -21.17 13.99 -12.94
N THR A 317 -21.95 15.04 -13.12
CA THR A 317 -21.42 16.37 -13.48
C THR A 317 -22.11 17.42 -12.63
N ILE A 318 -21.34 18.10 -11.79
CA ILE A 318 -21.83 19.04 -10.79
C ILE A 318 -21.07 20.35 -10.92
N ALA A 319 -21.75 21.46 -11.04
CA ALA A 319 -21.11 22.78 -11.14
C ALA A 319 -21.26 23.56 -9.84
N LYS A 320 -20.16 24.20 -9.43
CA LYS A 320 -20.09 25.07 -8.25
C LYS A 320 -20.58 24.37 -6.98
N MET A 321 -19.90 23.31 -6.62
CA MET A 321 -20.16 22.56 -5.41
C MET A 321 -19.37 23.15 -4.25
N THR A 322 -20.05 23.82 -3.33
CA THR A 322 -19.45 24.36 -2.10
C THR A 322 -19.59 23.41 -0.90
N GLY A 323 -20.39 22.36 -1.06
CA GLY A 323 -20.59 21.33 -0.06
C GLY A 323 -19.84 20.04 -0.42
N LEU A 324 -20.54 18.92 -0.29
CA LEU A 324 -19.98 17.57 -0.34
C LEU A 324 -20.64 16.75 -1.43
N LEU A 325 -19.84 16.04 -2.21
CA LEU A 325 -20.21 14.82 -2.90
C LEU A 325 -19.53 13.64 -2.20
N GLU A 326 -20.32 12.75 -1.63
CA GLU A 326 -19.84 11.49 -1.06
C GLU A 326 -20.52 10.34 -1.79
N LEU A 327 -19.72 9.41 -2.26
CA LEU A 327 -20.14 8.23 -2.99
C LEU A 327 -19.45 7.01 -2.41
N ASP A 328 -20.22 6.00 -2.07
CA ASP A 328 -19.72 4.68 -1.67
C ASP A 328 -20.39 3.56 -2.47
N SER A 329 -20.34 2.31 -2.00
CA SER A 329 -20.89 1.16 -2.71
C SER A 329 -22.42 1.19 -2.85
N GLY A 330 -23.15 1.82 -1.94
CA GLY A 330 -24.63 1.85 -1.88
C GLY A 330 -25.22 3.25 -2.01
N ASP A 331 -24.60 4.25 -1.40
CA ASP A 331 -25.15 5.58 -1.20
C ASP A 331 -24.44 6.64 -2.03
N LEU A 332 -25.18 7.67 -2.45
CA LEU A 332 -24.66 8.91 -2.98
C LEU A 332 -25.28 10.07 -2.21
N ARG A 333 -24.44 10.86 -1.55
CA ARG A 333 -24.84 12.10 -0.86
C ARG A 333 -24.30 13.32 -1.58
N LEU A 334 -25.18 14.27 -1.85
CA LEU A 334 -24.83 15.53 -2.49
C LEU A 334 -25.44 16.68 -1.72
N SER A 335 -24.60 17.62 -1.29
CA SER A 335 -25.07 18.82 -0.59
C SER A 335 -24.44 20.12 -1.10
N ASP A 336 -25.15 21.22 -0.91
CA ASP A 336 -24.69 22.60 -1.14
C ASP A 336 -24.12 22.84 -2.55
N VAL A 337 -24.95 22.65 -3.56
CA VAL A 337 -24.61 22.92 -4.96
C VAL A 337 -25.26 24.22 -5.44
N ALA A 338 -24.45 25.20 -5.79
CA ALA A 338 -24.91 26.48 -6.30
C ALA A 338 -25.21 26.49 -7.81
N GLY A 339 -24.68 25.54 -8.55
CA GLY A 339 -24.87 25.41 -10.00
C GLY A 339 -25.81 24.27 -10.39
N PHE A 340 -25.63 23.74 -11.59
CA PHE A 340 -26.41 22.58 -12.04
C PHE A 340 -25.79 21.26 -11.53
N ALA A 341 -26.61 20.23 -11.37
CA ALA A 341 -26.17 18.88 -11.12
C ALA A 341 -26.86 17.90 -12.08
N LYS A 342 -26.07 17.06 -12.74
CA LYS A 342 -26.50 15.92 -13.52
C LYS A 342 -25.93 14.66 -12.90
N LEU A 343 -26.81 13.78 -12.45
CA LEU A 343 -26.46 12.53 -11.78
C LEU A 343 -27.06 11.36 -12.57
N ILE A 344 -26.21 10.53 -13.13
CA ILE A 344 -26.60 9.25 -13.72
C ILE A 344 -25.93 8.16 -12.90
N THR A 345 -26.74 7.33 -12.23
CA THR A 345 -26.27 6.30 -11.33
C THR A 345 -27.02 4.98 -11.53
N HIS A 346 -26.44 3.90 -11.02
CA HIS A 346 -27.07 2.59 -11.00
C HIS A 346 -26.92 1.99 -9.61
N ASP A 347 -28.03 1.51 -9.03
CA ASP A 347 -28.08 0.84 -7.73
C ASP A 347 -27.56 1.73 -6.58
N LYS A 348 -28.00 3.01 -6.51
CA LYS A 348 -27.60 3.96 -5.48
C LYS A 348 -28.79 4.57 -4.77
N ASP A 349 -28.73 4.63 -3.45
CA ASP A 349 -29.66 5.47 -2.68
C ASP A 349 -29.13 6.92 -2.68
N LEU A 350 -29.96 7.84 -3.13
CA LEU A 350 -29.57 9.24 -3.34
C LEU A 350 -30.12 10.12 -2.22
N GLU A 351 -29.23 10.79 -1.49
CA GLU A 351 -29.58 11.83 -0.51
C GLU A 351 -29.09 13.17 -1.04
N ILE A 352 -30.00 14.06 -1.39
CA ILE A 352 -29.68 15.32 -2.06
C ILE A 352 -30.24 16.50 -1.27
N GLU A 353 -29.36 17.36 -0.83
CA GLU A 353 -29.69 18.52 -0.05
C GLU A 353 -29.21 19.83 -0.70
N ASN A 354 -29.99 20.88 -0.62
CA ASN A 354 -29.63 22.25 -0.92
C ASN A 354 -28.98 22.48 -2.31
N VAL A 355 -29.65 22.04 -3.38
CA VAL A 355 -29.25 22.30 -4.76
C VAL A 355 -30.01 23.50 -5.32
N ALA A 356 -29.32 24.64 -5.51
CA ALA A 356 -29.92 25.88 -6.00
C ALA A 356 -30.13 25.89 -7.52
N GLY A 357 -29.37 25.09 -8.26
CA GLY A 357 -29.41 25.03 -9.72
C GLY A 357 -30.36 24.01 -10.30
N LYS A 358 -30.23 23.79 -11.61
CA LYS A 358 -31.01 22.72 -12.30
C LYS A 358 -30.46 21.35 -11.89
N LEU A 359 -31.34 20.49 -11.39
CA LEU A 359 -31.05 19.12 -11.02
C LEU A 359 -31.64 18.14 -12.08
N ASN A 360 -30.83 17.25 -12.61
CA ASN A 360 -31.23 16.16 -13.49
C ASN A 360 -30.71 14.85 -12.94
N ILE A 361 -31.61 13.96 -12.57
CA ILE A 361 -31.29 12.65 -11.99
C ILE A 361 -31.81 11.56 -12.90
N GLU A 362 -31.01 10.56 -13.16
CA GLU A 362 -31.34 9.32 -13.80
C GLU A 362 -30.72 8.18 -12.97
N ASP A 363 -31.53 7.50 -12.20
CA ASP A 363 -31.09 6.35 -11.41
C ASP A 363 -31.90 5.11 -11.76
N THR A 364 -31.23 3.96 -11.74
CA THR A 364 -31.85 2.66 -11.98
C THR A 364 -31.74 1.83 -10.71
N HIS A 365 -32.86 1.60 -10.01
CA HIS A 365 -32.96 0.74 -8.81
C HIS A 365 -32.38 1.35 -7.50
N GLY A 366 -32.63 2.61 -7.23
CA GLY A 366 -32.31 3.26 -5.95
C GLY A 366 -33.47 4.10 -5.43
N ASP A 367 -33.44 4.46 -4.16
CA ASP A 367 -34.38 5.39 -3.54
C ASP A 367 -33.81 6.83 -3.62
N ILE A 368 -34.70 7.82 -3.84
CA ILE A 368 -34.29 9.25 -3.91
C ILE A 368 -34.99 9.99 -2.76
N GLN A 369 -34.18 10.64 -1.92
CA GLN A 369 -34.64 11.47 -0.80
C GLN A 369 -34.25 12.92 -0.98
#